data_ec465f9636a45a1aa323263400b27657
#
_entry.id   ec465f9636a45a1aa323263400b27657
#
_cell.length_a   1.000
_cell.length_b   1.000
_cell.length_c   1.000
_cell.angle_alpha   90.00
_cell.angle_beta   90.00
_cell.angle_gamma   90.00
#
_symmetry.space_group_name_H-M   'P 1'
#
loop_
_entity.id
_entity.type
_entity.pdbx_description
1 polymer ?
#
loop_
_entity_poly.entity_id
_entity_poly.type
_entity_poly.pdbx_seq_one_letter_code
_entity_poly.pdbx_strand_id
1 'polypeptide(L)' 'MTTAYQVIVNAFNTHPDQAFPVRDLHELLGMRTDDPAMNVTRSRLGRLTRQGFLTQPGGGLYQKRT' A
#
# COMPACT_ATOMS: atom_id res chain seq x y z
N MET A 1 3.59 -10.70 15.89
CA MET A 1 4.46 -9.76 15.13
C MET A 1 3.69 -9.28 13.90
N THR A 2 3.63 -7.97 13.68
CA THR A 2 2.87 -7.40 12.56
C THR A 2 3.72 -7.40 11.30
N THR A 3 3.23 -8.02 10.23
CA THR A 3 3.94 -8.06 8.96
C THR A 3 3.74 -6.75 8.20
N ALA A 4 4.59 -6.49 7.19
CA ALA A 4 4.43 -5.32 6.32
C ALA A 4 3.07 -5.33 5.61
N TYR A 5 2.61 -6.49 5.15
CA TYR A 5 1.29 -6.64 4.55
C TYR A 5 0.18 -6.24 5.52
N GLN A 6 0.30 -6.64 6.77
CA GLN A 6 -0.72 -6.35 7.78
C GLN A 6 -0.79 -4.85 8.08
N VAL A 7 0.34 -4.17 8.15
CA VAL A 7 0.38 -2.72 8.34
C VAL A 7 -0.34 -2.02 7.18
N ILE A 8 -0.06 -2.44 5.95
CA ILE A 8 -0.70 -1.89 4.75
C ILE A 8 -2.22 -2.15 4.78
N VAL A 9 -2.62 -3.39 5.04
CA VAL A 9 -4.03 -3.76 5.09
C VAL A 9 -4.76 -2.97 6.17
N ASN A 10 -4.16 -2.81 7.34
CA ASN A 10 -4.76 -2.05 8.42
C ASN A 10 -4.96 -0.57 8.06
N ALA A 11 -4.00 0.03 7.35
CA ALA A 11 -4.12 1.42 6.90
C ALA A 11 -5.34 1.59 5.99
N PHE A 12 -5.53 0.68 5.04
CA PHE A 12 -6.67 0.73 4.12
C PHE A 12 -7.99 0.44 4.83
N ASN A 13 -8.00 -0.48 5.79
CA ASN A 13 -9.21 -0.79 6.55
C ASN A 13 -9.62 0.37 7.48
N THR A 14 -8.66 1.12 7.99
CA THR A 14 -8.92 2.30 8.83
C THR A 14 -9.45 3.46 8.00
N HIS A 15 -9.00 3.58 6.76
CA HIS A 15 -9.37 4.68 5.86
C HIS A 15 -9.86 4.14 4.51
N PRO A 16 -11.01 3.45 4.48
CA PRO A 16 -11.43 2.71 3.27
C PRO A 16 -11.77 3.61 2.08
N ASP A 17 -12.09 4.88 2.32
CA ASP A 17 -12.43 5.83 1.27
C ASP A 17 -11.25 6.66 0.79
N GLN A 18 -10.08 6.45 1.37
CA GLN A 18 -8.91 7.26 1.08
C GLN A 18 -7.97 6.55 0.10
N ALA A 19 -7.52 7.29 -0.93
CA ALA A 19 -6.45 6.83 -1.81
C ALA A 19 -5.09 7.21 -1.20
N PHE A 20 -4.15 6.29 -1.23
CA PHE A 20 -2.80 6.50 -0.68
C PHE A 20 -1.75 6.41 -1.78
N PRO A 21 -0.84 7.41 -1.89
CA PRO A 21 0.36 7.24 -2.70
C PRO A 21 1.28 6.18 -2.10
N VAL A 22 2.08 5.54 -2.93
CA VAL A 22 3.05 4.54 -2.46
C VAL A 22 3.94 5.12 -1.37
N ARG A 23 4.37 6.37 -1.52
CA ARG A 23 5.25 7.02 -0.55
C ARG A 23 4.65 7.05 0.85
N ASP A 24 3.35 7.39 0.96
CA ASP A 24 2.69 7.49 2.26
C ASP A 24 2.65 6.13 2.95
N LEU A 25 2.33 5.08 2.20
CA LEU A 25 2.31 3.73 2.74
C LEU A 25 3.70 3.26 3.15
N HIS A 26 4.69 3.62 2.36
CA HIS A 26 6.07 3.27 2.65
C HIS A 26 6.57 3.96 3.93
N GLU A 27 6.18 5.21 4.16
CA GLU A 27 6.50 5.93 5.39
C GLU A 27 5.86 5.28 6.61
N LEU A 28 4.63 4.76 6.47
CA LEU A 28 3.97 4.03 7.56
C LEU A 28 4.75 2.78 7.97
N LEU A 29 5.46 2.16 7.03
CA LEU A 29 6.28 0.99 7.31
C LEU A 29 7.58 1.33 8.02
N GLY A 30 7.96 2.61 8.07
CA GLY A 30 9.22 3.05 8.68
C GLY A 30 10.45 2.55 7.96
N MET A 31 10.33 2.21 6.68
CA MET A 31 11.43 1.68 5.88
C MET A 31 12.21 2.80 5.19
N ARG A 32 13.41 2.46 4.70
CA ARG A 32 14.22 3.39 3.94
C ARG A 32 13.51 3.81 2.67
N THR A 33 13.71 5.06 2.26
CA THR A 33 13.04 5.63 1.09
C THR A 33 13.85 5.52 -0.20
N ASP A 34 14.80 4.59 -0.27
CA ASP A 34 15.56 4.33 -1.50
C ASP A 34 14.70 3.55 -2.50
N ASP A 35 15.11 3.58 -3.77
CA ASP A 35 14.35 2.95 -4.84
C ASP A 35 14.13 1.45 -4.67
N PRO A 36 15.12 0.64 -4.23
CA PRO A 36 14.87 -0.79 -4.02
C PRO A 36 13.80 -1.06 -2.97
N ALA A 37 13.80 -0.32 -1.85
CA ALA A 37 12.80 -0.49 -0.81
C ALA A 37 11.40 -0.06 -1.29
N MET A 38 11.32 1.05 -2.04
CA MET A 38 10.07 1.51 -2.64
C MET A 38 9.50 0.49 -3.62
N ASN A 39 10.37 -0.17 -4.40
CA ASN A 39 9.94 -1.19 -5.35
C ASN A 39 9.34 -2.40 -4.65
N VAL A 40 9.86 -2.79 -3.50
CA VAL A 40 9.28 -3.87 -2.69
C VAL A 40 7.86 -3.50 -2.25
N THR A 41 7.66 -2.28 -1.78
CA THR A 41 6.34 -1.80 -1.38
C THR A 41 5.38 -1.77 -2.57
N ARG A 42 5.82 -1.30 -3.72
CA ARG A 42 5.01 -1.32 -4.95
C ARG A 42 4.60 -2.74 -5.34
N SER A 43 5.52 -3.70 -5.21
CA SER A 43 5.21 -5.10 -5.51
C SER A 43 4.13 -5.65 -4.59
N ARG A 44 4.20 -5.34 -3.30
CA ARG A 44 3.17 -5.74 -2.33
C ARG A 44 1.81 -5.14 -2.67
N LEU A 45 1.79 -3.86 -3.00
CA LEU A 45 0.54 -3.18 -3.37
C LEU A 45 -0.03 -3.75 -4.67
N GLY A 46 0.82 -4.03 -5.65
CA GLY A 46 0.40 -4.67 -6.90
C GLY A 46 -0.22 -6.03 -6.66
N ARG A 47 0.36 -6.81 -5.74
CA ARG A 47 -0.19 -8.12 -5.38
C ARG A 47 -1.57 -8.00 -4.76
N LEU A 48 -1.75 -7.07 -3.82
CA LEU A 48 -3.06 -6.84 -3.19
C LEU A 48 -4.09 -6.36 -4.22
N THR A 49 -3.67 -5.57 -5.20
CA THR A 49 -4.53 -5.13 -6.29
C THR A 49 -4.98 -6.32 -7.15
N ARG A 50 -4.06 -7.21 -7.49
CA ARG A 50 -4.38 -8.42 -8.27
C ARG A 50 -5.30 -9.37 -7.50
N GLN A 51 -5.19 -9.40 -6.18
CA GLN A 51 -6.06 -10.22 -5.32
C GLN A 51 -7.46 -9.61 -5.14
N GLY A 52 -7.69 -8.39 -5.61
CA GLY A 52 -8.98 -7.73 -5.52
C GLY A 52 -9.22 -6.95 -4.24
N PHE A 53 -8.21 -6.83 -3.37
CA PHE A 53 -8.33 -6.03 -2.14
C PHE A 53 -8.21 -4.54 -2.40
N LEU A 54 -7.36 -4.15 -3.35
CA LEU A 54 -7.11 -2.76 -3.70
C LEU A 54 -7.51 -2.45 -5.13
N THR A 55 -7.71 -1.18 -5.40
CA THR A 55 -7.85 -0.64 -6.76
C THR A 55 -6.86 0.50 -6.94
N GLN A 56 -6.56 0.85 -8.18
CA GLN A 56 -5.67 1.95 -8.54
C GLN A 56 -6.47 3.06 -9.21
N PRO A 57 -6.95 4.07 -8.45
CA PRO A 57 -7.73 5.16 -9.04
C PRO A 57 -6.88 6.11 -9.90
N GLY A 58 -5.55 6.06 -9.75
CA GLY A 58 -4.63 6.87 -10.55
C GLY A 58 -3.24 6.29 -10.49
N GLY A 59 -2.33 6.82 -11.28
CA GLY A 59 -0.94 6.38 -11.29
C GLY A 59 -0.30 6.56 -9.92
N GLY A 60 0.25 5.48 -9.36
CA GLY A 60 0.90 5.52 -8.06
C GLY A 60 -0.02 5.68 -6.87
N LEU A 61 -1.35 5.68 -7.06
CA LEU A 61 -2.33 5.76 -5.98
C LEU A 61 -3.03 4.42 -5.81
N TYR A 62 -3.30 4.07 -4.55
CA TYR A 62 -3.99 2.82 -4.21
C TYR A 62 -5.10 3.11 -3.22
N GLN A 63 -6.21 2.42 -3.37
CA GLN A 63 -7.38 2.60 -2.53
C GLN A 63 -8.04 1.25 -2.28
N LYS A 64 -8.64 1.09 -1.11
CA LYS A 64 -9.37 -0.14 -0.80
C LYS A 64 -10.54 -0.28 -1.78
N ARG A 65 -10.66 -1.46 -2.37
CA ARG A 65 -11.79 -1.78 -3.24
C ARG A 65 -13.03 -2.04 -2.39
N THR A 66 -14.07 -1.30 -2.66
CA THR A 66 -15.35 -1.44 -1.95
C THR A 66 -16.40 -2.14 -2.80
#